data_802db2eb2a1e04daf9a5bb82d797ef34
#
_entry.id   802db2eb2a1e04daf9a5bb82d797ef34
#
_cell.length_a   1.000
_cell.length_b   1.000
_cell.length_c   1.000
_cell.angle_alpha   90.00
_cell.angle_beta   90.00
_cell.angle_gamma   90.00
#
_symmetry.space_group_name_H-M   'P 1'
#
loop_
_entity.id
_entity.type
_entity.pdbx_description
1 polymer ?
#
loop_
_entity_poly.entity_id
_entity_poly.type
_entity_poly.pdbx_seq_one_letter_code
_entity_poly.pdbx_strand_id
1 'polypeptide(L)'
;RRNRAVTDMFEPGSTMKPFTVAAALESGKYTANTIVNTSPGSMRLGSHTIRDTHNYGALTLTGIIVKSSNVGSAKLALSLPKDTVPAFFRRVGFGHRSDVKFPGESSGLLYSGDKLNPSQLGTMSCGCGLNATVLQLAQGYAMLANHGVEMPLSLRKLEHAPEGKQVLDPKIADQVLLMLEQVTMPGGTATQANIPGYRVGGKTGTAHKLRADRKGYSNNEYRALFAGVAPVSDPRLAMIIVVENPQGRYYGGLVAAPVFNRIMQESLRLLNVPLDKPLDSPKSNS
;
A
#
# COMPACT_ATOMS: atom_id res chain seq x y z
N ARG A 1 -26.18 1.91 11.31
CA ARG A 1 -25.04 2.35 10.48
C ARG A 1 -23.99 1.25 10.50
N ARG A 2 -23.46 0.85 9.33
CA ARG A 2 -22.37 -0.14 9.23
C ARG A 2 -21.02 0.57 9.28
N ASN A 3 -20.00 -0.09 9.83
CA ASN A 3 -18.63 0.40 9.78
C ASN A 3 -17.97 0.00 8.44
N ARG A 4 -17.94 0.94 7.50
CA ARG A 4 -17.42 0.70 6.14
C ARG A 4 -15.96 0.28 6.10
N ALA A 5 -15.15 0.69 7.08
CA ALA A 5 -13.74 0.31 7.15
C ALA A 5 -13.53 -1.21 7.33
N VAL A 6 -14.54 -1.90 7.88
CA VAL A 6 -14.48 -3.33 8.22
C VAL A 6 -15.35 -4.17 7.27
N THR A 7 -16.48 -3.59 6.80
CA THR A 7 -17.49 -4.32 6.03
C THR A 7 -17.37 -4.17 4.52
N ASP A 8 -16.86 -3.01 4.05
CA ASP A 8 -16.79 -2.73 2.61
C ASP A 8 -15.45 -3.18 2.06
N MET A 9 -15.50 -4.01 1.02
CA MET A 9 -14.32 -4.45 0.30
C MET A 9 -14.21 -3.71 -1.04
N PHE A 10 -12.97 -3.49 -1.48
CA PHE A 10 -12.66 -2.81 -2.72
C PHE A 10 -11.30 -3.24 -3.26
N GLU A 11 -11.04 -2.96 -4.54
CA GLU A 11 -9.71 -3.14 -5.12
C GLU A 11 -8.75 -2.08 -4.56
N PRO A 12 -7.71 -2.48 -3.81
CA PRO A 12 -6.80 -1.54 -3.14
C PRO A 12 -5.82 -0.86 -4.09
N GLY A 13 -5.72 -1.35 -5.33
CA GLY A 13 -4.83 -0.80 -6.34
C GLY A 13 -3.39 -0.72 -5.88
N SER A 14 -2.70 0.33 -6.29
CA SER A 14 -1.26 0.51 -6.06
C SER A 14 -0.81 0.50 -4.59
N THR A 15 -1.72 0.54 -3.61
CA THR A 15 -1.37 0.36 -2.20
C THR A 15 -0.91 -1.07 -1.88
N MET A 16 -1.11 -2.03 -2.79
CA MET A 16 -0.59 -3.40 -2.67
C MET A 16 0.86 -3.59 -3.14
N LYS A 17 1.41 -2.67 -3.91
CA LYS A 17 2.76 -2.80 -4.47
C LYS A 17 3.88 -2.98 -3.42
N PRO A 18 3.84 -2.34 -2.25
CA PRO A 18 4.81 -2.62 -1.19
C PRO A 18 4.86 -4.10 -0.79
N PHE A 19 3.71 -4.77 -0.74
CA PHE A 19 3.63 -6.20 -0.44
C PHE A 19 4.14 -7.08 -1.58
N THR A 20 3.92 -6.68 -2.84
CA THR A 20 4.51 -7.35 -4.01
C THR A 20 6.04 -7.24 -4.00
N VAL A 21 6.57 -6.06 -3.66
CA VAL A 21 8.02 -5.84 -3.53
C VAL A 21 8.57 -6.62 -2.35
N ALA A 22 7.88 -6.66 -1.21
CA ALA A 22 8.28 -7.48 -0.06
C ALA A 22 8.38 -8.97 -0.41
N ALA A 23 7.38 -9.51 -1.13
CA ALA A 23 7.42 -10.90 -1.61
C ALA A 23 8.59 -11.16 -2.58
N ALA A 24 8.93 -10.18 -3.43
CA ALA A 24 10.07 -10.29 -4.33
C ALA A 24 11.40 -10.27 -3.57
N LEU A 25 11.56 -9.40 -2.58
CA LEU A 25 12.74 -9.36 -1.69
C LEU A 25 12.89 -10.66 -0.91
N GLU A 26 11.81 -11.16 -0.31
CA GLU A 26 11.80 -12.40 0.47
C GLU A 26 12.18 -13.63 -0.36
N SER A 27 11.88 -13.64 -1.65
CA SER A 27 12.28 -14.72 -2.54
C SER A 27 13.80 -14.90 -2.69
N GLY A 28 14.60 -13.93 -2.26
CA GLY A 28 16.05 -13.88 -2.44
C GLY A 28 16.52 -13.61 -3.86
N LYS A 29 15.59 -13.56 -4.85
CA LYS A 29 15.90 -13.27 -6.24
C LYS A 29 16.21 -11.80 -6.50
N TYR A 30 15.70 -10.92 -5.64
CA TYR A 30 15.78 -9.48 -5.78
C TYR A 30 16.37 -8.81 -4.55
N THR A 31 17.06 -7.70 -4.78
CA THR A 31 17.48 -6.74 -3.75
C THR A 31 16.85 -5.37 -4.03
N ALA A 32 16.92 -4.45 -3.08
CA ALA A 32 16.42 -3.08 -3.26
C ALA A 32 17.00 -2.39 -4.52
N ASN A 33 18.26 -2.72 -4.86
CA ASN A 33 18.99 -2.13 -5.98
C ASN A 33 18.86 -2.90 -7.29
N THR A 34 18.19 -4.06 -7.30
CA THR A 34 17.98 -4.80 -8.55
C THR A 34 17.17 -3.96 -9.53
N ILE A 35 17.68 -3.87 -10.76
CA ILE A 35 17.06 -3.07 -11.82
C ILE A 35 16.08 -3.92 -12.62
N VAL A 36 14.88 -3.38 -12.80
CA VAL A 36 13.82 -3.94 -13.64
C VAL A 36 13.57 -2.98 -14.81
N ASN A 37 13.73 -3.44 -16.02
CA ASN A 37 13.40 -2.63 -17.20
C ASN A 37 11.89 -2.59 -17.39
N THR A 38 11.28 -1.41 -17.30
CA THR A 38 9.84 -1.18 -17.49
C THR A 38 9.49 -0.63 -18.86
N SER A 39 10.51 -0.39 -19.74
CA SER A 39 10.25 0.06 -21.11
C SER A 39 9.41 -0.97 -21.89
N PRO A 40 8.53 -0.50 -22.78
CA PRO A 40 8.20 0.87 -23.16
C PRO A 40 7.11 1.51 -22.28
N GLY A 41 6.92 1.10 -21.04
CA GLY A 41 5.86 1.55 -20.15
C GLY A 41 4.54 0.80 -20.36
N SER A 42 4.58 -0.30 -21.09
CA SER A 42 3.44 -1.21 -21.27
C SER A 42 3.90 -2.65 -21.44
N MET A 43 3.04 -3.58 -21.03
CA MET A 43 3.29 -5.03 -21.13
C MET A 43 1.99 -5.73 -21.49
N ARG A 44 2.00 -6.48 -22.60
CA ARG A 44 0.84 -7.29 -23.02
C ARG A 44 0.90 -8.67 -22.39
N LEU A 45 -0.21 -9.09 -21.79
CA LEU A 45 -0.40 -10.40 -21.20
C LEU A 45 -1.70 -11.01 -21.73
N GLY A 46 -1.59 -11.83 -22.78
CA GLY A 46 -2.75 -12.34 -23.51
C GLY A 46 -3.56 -11.20 -24.15
N SER A 47 -4.84 -11.10 -23.81
CA SER A 47 -5.74 -10.03 -24.27
C SER A 47 -5.61 -8.74 -23.45
N HIS A 48 -4.92 -8.78 -22.31
CA HIS A 48 -4.81 -7.65 -21.39
C HIS A 48 -3.48 -6.90 -21.57
N THR A 49 -3.51 -5.58 -21.36
CA THR A 49 -2.29 -4.76 -21.40
C THR A 49 -2.16 -4.00 -20.10
N ILE A 50 -1.09 -4.28 -19.35
CA ILE A 50 -0.68 -3.50 -18.18
C ILE A 50 0.08 -2.27 -18.67
N ARG A 51 -0.24 -1.09 -18.11
CA ARG A 51 0.38 0.19 -18.52
C ARG A 51 0.84 0.97 -17.30
N ASP A 52 1.98 1.60 -17.45
CA ASP A 52 2.44 2.70 -16.60
C ASP A 52 1.89 4.03 -17.12
N THR A 53 1.88 5.05 -16.29
CA THR A 53 1.51 6.43 -16.70
C THR A 53 2.53 7.04 -17.64
N HIS A 54 3.79 6.60 -17.55
CA HIS A 54 4.90 7.02 -18.39
C HIS A 54 5.83 5.84 -18.69
N ASN A 55 6.68 5.97 -19.70
CA ASN A 55 7.83 5.08 -19.86
C ASN A 55 8.91 5.50 -18.86
N TYR A 56 9.08 4.72 -17.79
CA TYR A 56 10.08 4.99 -16.75
C TYR A 56 11.46 4.39 -17.05
N GLY A 57 11.60 3.59 -18.10
CA GLY A 57 12.86 2.92 -18.42
C GLY A 57 13.24 1.87 -17.38
N ALA A 58 14.45 1.95 -16.89
CA ALA A 58 14.99 1.07 -15.87
C ALA A 58 14.70 1.61 -14.47
N LEU A 59 14.06 0.83 -13.61
CA LEU A 59 13.71 1.18 -12.23
C LEU A 59 14.35 0.17 -11.26
N THR A 60 14.84 0.66 -10.12
CA THR A 60 15.07 -0.19 -8.94
C THR A 60 13.75 -0.62 -8.31
N LEU A 61 13.78 -1.56 -7.37
CA LEU A 61 12.57 -1.93 -6.61
C LEU A 61 12.01 -0.71 -5.86
N THR A 62 12.88 0.14 -5.30
CA THR A 62 12.47 1.43 -4.74
C THR A 62 11.77 2.30 -5.78
N GLY A 63 12.34 2.39 -6.99
CA GLY A 63 11.76 3.15 -8.10
C GLY A 63 10.37 2.64 -8.50
N ILE A 64 10.13 1.32 -8.46
CA ILE A 64 8.83 0.72 -8.73
C ILE A 64 7.77 1.21 -7.73
N ILE A 65 8.12 1.31 -6.45
CA ILE A 65 7.22 1.84 -5.42
C ILE A 65 7.00 3.35 -5.60
N VAL A 66 8.08 4.12 -5.75
CA VAL A 66 8.08 5.59 -5.84
C VAL A 66 7.30 6.08 -7.07
N LYS A 67 7.57 5.49 -8.23
CA LYS A 67 6.89 5.83 -9.50
C LYS A 67 5.56 5.10 -9.66
N SER A 68 5.26 4.17 -8.75
CA SER A 68 4.05 3.34 -8.81
C SER A 68 3.92 2.54 -10.11
N SER A 69 5.05 1.98 -10.62
CA SER A 69 5.07 1.24 -11.88
C SER A 69 4.23 -0.05 -11.81
N ASN A 70 3.23 -0.16 -12.68
CA ASN A 70 2.43 -1.36 -12.86
C ASN A 70 3.23 -2.43 -13.60
N VAL A 71 3.98 -2.02 -14.63
CA VAL A 71 4.82 -2.91 -15.42
C VAL A 71 5.91 -3.53 -14.56
N GLY A 72 6.57 -2.71 -13.72
CA GLY A 72 7.59 -3.20 -12.79
C GLY A 72 7.02 -4.21 -11.80
N SER A 73 5.89 -3.91 -11.18
CA SER A 73 5.21 -4.80 -10.23
C SER A 73 4.80 -6.12 -10.88
N ALA A 74 4.22 -6.06 -12.09
CA ALA A 74 3.82 -7.26 -12.83
C ALA A 74 5.03 -8.14 -13.21
N LYS A 75 6.14 -7.53 -13.66
CA LYS A 75 7.38 -8.26 -13.98
C LYS A 75 7.95 -8.96 -12.75
N LEU A 76 7.94 -8.32 -11.58
CA LEU A 76 8.36 -8.97 -10.33
C LEU A 76 7.50 -10.22 -10.07
N ALA A 77 6.17 -10.07 -10.03
CA ALA A 77 5.27 -11.18 -9.73
C ALA A 77 5.38 -12.34 -10.73
N LEU A 78 5.46 -12.03 -12.04
CA LEU A 78 5.53 -13.03 -13.10
C LEU A 78 6.89 -13.76 -13.17
N SER A 79 7.94 -13.20 -12.57
CA SER A 79 9.27 -13.82 -12.53
C SER A 79 9.43 -14.80 -11.37
N LEU A 80 8.49 -14.83 -10.44
CA LEU A 80 8.48 -15.71 -9.27
C LEU A 80 7.56 -16.92 -9.51
N PRO A 81 7.69 -17.99 -8.71
CA PRO A 81 6.70 -19.05 -8.70
C PRO A 81 5.28 -18.49 -8.53
N LYS A 82 4.34 -19.04 -9.28
CA LYS A 82 3.00 -18.48 -9.49
C LYS A 82 2.22 -18.16 -8.21
N ASP A 83 2.42 -18.95 -7.15
CA ASP A 83 1.75 -18.75 -5.86
C ASP A 83 2.52 -17.85 -4.87
N THR A 84 3.74 -17.43 -5.19
CA THR A 84 4.58 -16.65 -4.25
C THR A 84 3.89 -15.37 -3.78
N VAL A 85 3.42 -14.53 -4.70
CA VAL A 85 2.76 -13.26 -4.35
C VAL A 85 1.40 -13.48 -3.70
N PRO A 86 0.50 -14.33 -4.22
CA PRO A 86 -0.77 -14.63 -3.57
C PRO A 86 -0.63 -15.24 -2.17
N ALA A 87 0.30 -16.19 -1.99
CA ALA A 87 0.57 -16.78 -0.68
C ALA A 87 1.12 -15.76 0.32
N PHE A 88 2.01 -14.88 -0.15
CA PHE A 88 2.51 -13.78 0.66
C PHE A 88 1.37 -12.85 1.10
N PHE A 89 0.52 -12.41 0.18
CA PHE A 89 -0.63 -11.55 0.51
C PHE A 89 -1.53 -12.21 1.56
N ARG A 90 -1.78 -13.52 1.44
CA ARG A 90 -2.58 -14.25 2.43
C ARG A 90 -1.90 -14.28 3.80
N ARG A 91 -0.59 -14.52 3.83
CA ARG A 91 0.20 -14.57 5.07
C ARG A 91 0.19 -13.25 5.83
N VAL A 92 0.15 -12.11 5.13
CA VAL A 92 0.14 -10.77 5.72
C VAL A 92 -1.26 -10.17 5.88
N GLY A 93 -2.31 -11.00 5.92
CA GLY A 93 -3.64 -10.62 6.38
C GLY A 93 -4.69 -10.39 5.29
N PHE A 94 -4.37 -10.54 4.00
CA PHE A 94 -5.38 -10.39 2.94
C PHE A 94 -6.13 -11.69 2.64
N GLY A 95 -7.41 -11.59 2.31
CA GLY A 95 -8.24 -12.72 1.91
C GLY A 95 -8.84 -13.52 3.06
N HIS A 96 -8.70 -13.09 4.31
CA HIS A 96 -9.35 -13.67 5.48
C HIS A 96 -9.73 -12.57 6.50
N ARG A 97 -10.57 -12.91 7.47
CA ARG A 97 -10.99 -11.99 8.53
C ARG A 97 -9.84 -11.74 9.49
N SER A 98 -9.81 -10.55 10.09
CA SER A 98 -8.77 -10.10 11.02
C SER A 98 -8.95 -10.61 12.46
N ASP A 99 -10.00 -11.39 12.73
CA ASP A 99 -10.40 -11.83 14.08
C ASP A 99 -10.75 -10.71 15.07
N VAL A 100 -10.90 -9.48 14.60
CA VAL A 100 -11.39 -8.34 15.41
C VAL A 100 -12.80 -8.55 15.95
N LYS A 101 -13.49 -9.61 15.48
CA LYS A 101 -14.84 -10.03 15.87
C LYS A 101 -15.89 -8.91 15.68
N PHE A 102 -15.69 -8.06 14.66
CA PHE A 102 -16.68 -7.05 14.33
C PHE A 102 -17.82 -7.66 13.49
N PRO A 103 -19.11 -7.42 13.87
CA PRO A 103 -20.24 -7.95 13.11
C PRO A 103 -20.22 -7.49 11.65
N GLY A 104 -20.35 -8.45 10.74
CA GLY A 104 -20.33 -8.17 9.30
C GLY A 104 -18.94 -7.92 8.69
N GLU A 105 -17.87 -8.23 9.42
CA GLU A 105 -16.51 -8.15 8.87
C GLU A 105 -16.38 -8.95 7.58
N SER A 106 -15.83 -8.31 6.54
CA SER A 106 -15.54 -8.96 5.26
C SER A 106 -14.13 -9.57 5.27
N SER A 107 -14.02 -10.77 4.69
CA SER A 107 -12.72 -11.42 4.44
C SER A 107 -11.94 -10.82 3.26
N GLY A 108 -12.55 -9.92 2.49
CA GLY A 108 -12.00 -9.56 1.19
C GLY A 108 -12.13 -10.70 0.17
N LEU A 109 -11.38 -10.59 -0.93
CA LEU A 109 -11.31 -11.60 -1.98
C LEU A 109 -9.88 -11.74 -2.46
N LEU A 110 -9.30 -12.93 -2.32
CA LEU A 110 -7.96 -13.25 -2.79
C LEU A 110 -7.96 -14.67 -3.38
N TYR A 111 -7.53 -14.79 -4.63
CA TYR A 111 -7.39 -16.08 -5.31
C TYR A 111 -6.00 -16.69 -5.03
N SER A 112 -5.92 -18.03 -5.00
CA SER A 112 -4.66 -18.76 -4.97
C SER A 112 -3.97 -18.71 -6.34
N GLY A 113 -2.63 -18.80 -6.36
CA GLY A 113 -1.85 -18.66 -7.58
C GLY A 113 -2.14 -19.71 -8.65
N ASP A 114 -2.49 -20.95 -8.25
CA ASP A 114 -2.86 -22.02 -9.16
C ASP A 114 -4.09 -21.68 -10.03
N LYS A 115 -5.01 -20.88 -9.50
CA LYS A 115 -6.23 -20.42 -10.20
C LYS A 115 -6.02 -19.17 -11.06
N LEU A 116 -4.83 -18.55 -11.01
CA LEU A 116 -4.55 -17.33 -11.76
C LEU A 116 -3.85 -17.64 -13.08
N ASN A 117 -4.26 -17.00 -14.15
CA ASN A 117 -3.47 -16.92 -15.37
C ASN A 117 -2.42 -15.77 -15.25
N PRO A 118 -1.42 -15.69 -16.15
CA PRO A 118 -0.38 -14.64 -16.07
C PRO A 118 -0.92 -13.21 -16.06
N SER A 119 -2.02 -12.95 -16.79
CA SER A 119 -2.66 -11.63 -16.80
C SER A 119 -3.26 -11.28 -15.43
N GLN A 120 -3.96 -12.23 -14.82
CA GLN A 120 -4.55 -12.05 -13.50
C GLN A 120 -3.47 -11.88 -12.41
N LEU A 121 -2.39 -12.67 -12.48
CA LEU A 121 -1.27 -12.52 -11.54
C LEU A 121 -0.59 -11.15 -11.69
N GLY A 122 -0.34 -10.71 -12.92
CA GLY A 122 0.21 -9.39 -13.20
C GLY A 122 -0.67 -8.24 -12.69
N THR A 123 -1.99 -8.31 -12.87
CA THR A 123 -2.93 -7.29 -12.36
C THR A 123 -3.05 -7.36 -10.83
N MET A 124 -3.07 -8.54 -10.24
CA MET A 124 -3.08 -8.74 -8.78
C MET A 124 -1.87 -8.10 -8.11
N SER A 125 -0.70 -8.17 -8.71
CA SER A 125 0.52 -7.54 -8.18
C SER A 125 0.41 -6.02 -8.05
N CYS A 126 -0.50 -5.41 -8.79
CA CYS A 126 -0.80 -3.98 -8.75
C CYS A 126 -2.03 -3.67 -7.87
N GLY A 127 -2.62 -4.68 -7.24
CA GLY A 127 -3.80 -4.54 -6.39
C GLY A 127 -5.13 -4.52 -7.12
N CYS A 128 -5.19 -5.01 -8.36
CA CYS A 128 -6.42 -5.20 -9.14
C CYS A 128 -6.78 -6.69 -9.22
N GLY A 129 -8.08 -7.02 -9.29
CA GLY A 129 -8.54 -8.40 -9.31
C GLY A 129 -8.47 -9.11 -7.95
N LEU A 130 -8.22 -8.37 -6.90
CA LEU A 130 -8.41 -8.78 -5.50
C LEU A 130 -9.23 -7.71 -4.77
N ASN A 131 -9.82 -8.06 -3.64
CA ASN A 131 -10.51 -7.07 -2.81
C ASN A 131 -10.02 -7.14 -1.37
N ALA A 132 -9.83 -5.98 -0.75
CA ALA A 132 -9.47 -5.83 0.64
C ALA A 132 -10.40 -4.83 1.33
N THR A 133 -10.47 -4.89 2.65
CA THR A 133 -11.09 -3.85 3.48
C THR A 133 -10.05 -2.79 3.88
N VAL A 134 -10.52 -1.64 4.32
CA VAL A 134 -9.63 -0.61 4.89
C VAL A 134 -8.87 -1.16 6.10
N LEU A 135 -9.53 -1.99 6.93
CA LEU A 135 -8.92 -2.60 8.10
C LEU A 135 -7.78 -3.55 7.72
N GLN A 136 -7.96 -4.41 6.72
CA GLN A 136 -6.90 -5.30 6.23
C GLN A 136 -5.69 -4.51 5.70
N LEU A 137 -5.93 -3.43 4.96
CA LEU A 137 -4.83 -2.55 4.53
C LEU A 137 -4.11 -1.92 5.72
N ALA A 138 -4.84 -1.39 6.71
CA ALA A 138 -4.25 -0.81 7.91
C ALA A 138 -3.40 -1.82 8.68
N GLN A 139 -3.88 -3.05 8.84
CA GLN A 139 -3.15 -4.15 9.48
C GLN A 139 -1.88 -4.49 8.70
N GLY A 140 -1.94 -4.61 7.38
CA GLY A 140 -0.77 -4.87 6.55
C GLY A 140 0.30 -3.77 6.65
N TYR A 141 -0.10 -2.49 6.63
CA TYR A 141 0.84 -1.37 6.82
C TYR A 141 1.37 -1.29 8.25
N ALA A 142 0.56 -1.60 9.26
CA ALA A 142 1.00 -1.70 10.65
C ALA A 142 2.02 -2.84 10.83
N MET A 143 1.84 -3.97 10.16
CA MET A 143 2.79 -5.08 10.15
C MET A 143 4.13 -4.68 9.54
N LEU A 144 4.14 -3.97 8.40
CA LEU A 144 5.37 -3.42 7.81
C LEU A 144 6.06 -2.44 8.78
N ALA A 145 5.29 -1.58 9.44
CA ALA A 145 5.76 -0.62 10.42
C ALA A 145 6.28 -1.27 11.72
N ASN A 146 5.83 -2.46 12.04
CA ASN A 146 6.19 -3.22 13.23
C ASN A 146 7.21 -4.34 12.91
N HIS A 147 8.21 -4.05 12.10
CA HIS A 147 9.30 -4.96 11.75
C HIS A 147 8.83 -6.33 11.25
N GLY A 148 7.72 -6.37 10.53
CA GLY A 148 7.15 -7.61 9.99
C GLY A 148 6.36 -8.46 10.99
N VAL A 149 6.06 -7.92 12.18
CA VAL A 149 5.24 -8.57 13.19
C VAL A 149 3.79 -8.17 13.04
N GLU A 150 2.93 -9.14 12.76
CA GLU A 150 1.48 -8.98 12.78
C GLU A 150 0.97 -9.03 14.21
N MET A 151 0.27 -7.99 14.65
CA MET A 151 -0.37 -7.93 15.96
C MET A 151 -1.86 -8.27 15.87
N PRO A 152 -2.41 -9.07 16.79
CA PRO A 152 -3.86 -9.25 16.86
C PRO A 152 -4.56 -7.92 17.07
N LEU A 153 -5.64 -7.69 16.31
CA LEU A 153 -6.41 -6.44 16.38
C LEU A 153 -7.40 -6.48 17.55
N SER A 154 -7.56 -5.35 18.22
CA SER A 154 -8.59 -5.16 19.25
C SER A 154 -9.23 -3.78 19.11
N LEU A 155 -10.56 -3.74 19.17
CA LEU A 155 -11.35 -2.52 19.31
C LEU A 155 -11.55 -2.09 20.77
N ARG A 156 -11.09 -2.91 21.70
CA ARG A 156 -11.14 -2.64 23.14
C ARG A 156 -9.73 -2.35 23.63
N LYS A 157 -9.62 -1.48 24.63
CA LYS A 157 -8.37 -1.33 25.37
C LYS A 157 -8.02 -2.66 26.02
N LEU A 158 -6.81 -3.13 25.81
CA LEU A 158 -6.27 -4.34 26.44
C LEU A 158 -5.41 -3.94 27.63
N GLU A 159 -5.41 -4.77 28.68
CA GLU A 159 -4.56 -4.58 29.86
C GLU A 159 -3.09 -4.88 29.53
N HIS A 160 -2.88 -5.87 28.66
CA HIS A 160 -1.56 -6.27 28.17
C HIS A 160 -1.55 -6.34 26.64
N ALA A 161 -0.41 -6.01 26.05
CA ALA A 161 -0.21 -6.20 24.61
C ALA A 161 -0.31 -7.70 24.28
N PRO A 162 -1.09 -8.09 23.25
CA PRO A 162 -1.13 -9.49 22.83
C PRO A 162 0.22 -9.90 22.21
N GLU A 163 0.49 -11.20 22.20
CA GLU A 163 1.64 -11.73 21.47
C GLU A 163 1.45 -11.55 19.96
N GLY A 164 2.46 -10.97 19.30
CA GLY A 164 2.49 -10.79 17.85
C GLY A 164 3.10 -12.00 17.15
N LYS A 165 2.83 -12.13 15.84
CA LYS A 165 3.38 -13.19 14.99
C LYS A 165 4.33 -12.60 13.96
N GLN A 166 5.58 -13.07 13.91
CA GLN A 166 6.51 -12.72 12.83
C GLN A 166 6.02 -13.32 11.51
N VAL A 167 5.60 -12.50 10.58
CA VAL A 167 5.08 -12.92 9.27
C VAL A 167 5.96 -12.47 8.10
N LEU A 168 6.91 -11.58 8.36
CA LEU A 168 7.89 -11.10 7.38
C LEU A 168 9.23 -10.87 8.09
N ASP A 169 10.34 -11.14 7.41
CA ASP A 169 11.67 -10.82 7.94
C ASP A 169 11.78 -9.33 8.29
N PRO A 170 12.25 -8.97 9.51
CA PRO A 170 12.37 -7.58 9.95
C PRO A 170 13.17 -6.72 8.98
N LYS A 171 14.26 -7.23 8.41
CA LYS A 171 15.10 -6.48 7.47
C LYS A 171 14.35 -6.13 6.20
N ILE A 172 13.48 -7.03 5.72
CA ILE A 172 12.65 -6.78 4.52
C ILE A 172 11.56 -5.76 4.84
N ALA A 173 10.89 -5.89 6.00
CA ALA A 173 9.88 -4.92 6.43
C ALA A 173 10.47 -3.51 6.53
N ASP A 174 11.64 -3.37 7.17
CA ASP A 174 12.34 -2.09 7.33
C ASP A 174 12.79 -1.52 5.98
N GLN A 175 13.30 -2.36 5.07
CA GLN A 175 13.64 -1.91 3.71
C GLN A 175 12.42 -1.37 2.97
N VAL A 176 11.29 -2.06 3.03
CA VAL A 176 10.05 -1.61 2.39
C VAL A 176 9.55 -0.32 3.02
N LEU A 177 9.65 -0.17 4.35
CA LEU A 177 9.28 1.07 5.03
C LEU A 177 10.13 2.27 4.56
N LEU A 178 11.44 2.08 4.40
CA LEU A 178 12.33 3.10 3.83
C LEU A 178 12.01 3.43 2.36
N MET A 179 11.59 2.44 1.56
CA MET A 179 11.10 2.68 0.20
C MET A 179 9.81 3.51 0.20
N LEU A 180 8.91 3.25 1.16
CA LEU A 180 7.67 4.01 1.33
C LEU A 180 7.93 5.47 1.72
N GLU A 181 8.99 5.75 2.48
CA GLU A 181 9.38 7.11 2.80
C GLU A 181 9.71 7.93 1.54
N GLN A 182 10.40 7.32 0.58
CA GLN A 182 10.75 8.01 -0.68
C GLN A 182 9.52 8.45 -1.51
N VAL A 183 8.35 7.84 -1.26
CA VAL A 183 7.09 8.24 -1.94
C VAL A 183 6.61 9.62 -1.49
N THR A 184 6.90 10.02 -0.26
CA THR A 184 6.50 11.33 0.30
C THR A 184 7.55 12.41 0.11
N MET A 185 8.76 12.04 -0.34
CA MET A 185 9.86 12.95 -0.63
C MET A 185 9.72 13.60 -2.02
N PRO A 186 10.48 14.68 -2.30
CA PRO A 186 10.50 15.29 -3.64
C PRO A 186 10.75 14.25 -4.75
N GLY A 187 9.93 14.28 -5.79
CA GLY A 187 9.94 13.30 -6.89
C GLY A 187 9.08 12.06 -6.66
N GLY A 188 8.54 11.88 -5.46
CA GLY A 188 7.53 10.86 -5.14
C GLY A 188 6.11 11.28 -5.54
N THR A 189 5.17 10.34 -5.41
CA THR A 189 3.76 10.53 -5.80
C THR A 189 2.89 11.16 -4.70
N ALA A 190 3.40 11.36 -3.49
CA ALA A 190 2.64 11.83 -2.33
C ALA A 190 3.38 12.88 -1.48
N THR A 191 3.99 13.87 -2.09
CA THR A 191 4.68 14.95 -1.37
C THR A 191 3.76 15.71 -0.40
N GLN A 192 2.45 15.72 -0.66
CA GLN A 192 1.44 16.34 0.20
C GLN A 192 1.15 15.56 1.50
N ALA A 193 1.65 14.33 1.63
CA ALA A 193 1.59 13.57 2.88
C ALA A 193 2.71 13.94 3.87
N ASN A 194 3.73 14.69 3.42
CA ASN A 194 4.87 15.07 4.26
C ASN A 194 4.42 15.96 5.43
N ILE A 195 4.86 15.60 6.64
CA ILE A 195 4.52 16.32 7.89
C ILE A 195 5.80 16.96 8.43
N PRO A 196 5.81 18.27 8.70
CA PRO A 196 6.96 18.93 9.31
C PRO A 196 7.36 18.25 10.63
N GLY A 197 8.64 17.98 10.80
CA GLY A 197 9.19 17.33 12.00
C GLY A 197 9.01 15.81 12.05
N TYR A 198 8.36 15.20 11.07
CA TYR A 198 8.19 13.73 11.02
C TYR A 198 8.61 13.15 9.69
N ARG A 199 9.27 11.99 9.74
CA ARG A 199 9.49 11.14 8.58
C ARG A 199 8.21 10.34 8.32
N VAL A 200 7.70 10.42 7.11
CA VAL A 200 6.44 9.79 6.72
C VAL A 200 6.68 8.81 5.59
N GLY A 201 6.24 7.58 5.73
CA GLY A 201 6.22 6.58 4.66
C GLY A 201 4.81 6.31 4.19
N GLY A 202 4.62 6.07 2.89
CA GLY A 202 3.28 5.73 2.42
C GLY A 202 3.20 5.39 0.93
N LYS A 203 2.00 5.07 0.48
CA LYS A 203 1.71 4.71 -0.90
C LYS A 203 0.36 5.26 -1.34
N THR A 204 0.35 5.89 -2.50
CA THR A 204 -0.88 6.32 -3.17
C THR A 204 -1.57 5.15 -3.87
N GLY A 205 -2.88 5.19 -3.91
CA GLY A 205 -3.72 4.39 -4.78
C GLY A 205 -4.73 5.28 -5.51
N THR A 206 -4.99 4.94 -6.76
CA THR A 206 -6.06 5.54 -7.56
C THR A 206 -6.66 4.42 -8.39
N ALA A 207 -7.90 4.08 -8.11
CA ALA A 207 -8.59 2.98 -8.78
C ALA A 207 -9.89 3.50 -9.40
N HIS A 208 -10.20 3.03 -10.61
CA HIS A 208 -11.55 3.13 -11.14
C HIS A 208 -12.46 2.20 -10.35
N LYS A 209 -13.70 2.63 -10.11
CA LYS A 209 -14.68 1.75 -9.48
C LYS A 209 -15.23 0.76 -10.49
N LEU A 210 -15.47 -0.45 -10.05
CA LEU A 210 -16.24 -1.42 -10.84
C LEU A 210 -17.65 -0.88 -11.06
N ARG A 211 -18.16 -1.03 -12.28
CA ARG A 211 -19.54 -0.69 -12.61
C ARG A 211 -20.52 -1.55 -11.79
N ALA A 212 -21.71 -1.03 -11.54
CA ALA A 212 -22.75 -1.73 -10.79
C ALA A 212 -23.11 -3.09 -11.42
N ASP A 213 -23.05 -3.19 -12.75
CA ASP A 213 -23.28 -4.43 -13.51
C ASP A 213 -22.07 -5.40 -13.48
N ARG A 214 -20.97 -5.02 -12.82
CA ARG A 214 -19.68 -5.74 -12.76
C ARG A 214 -19.05 -6.05 -14.12
N LYS A 215 -19.52 -5.43 -15.19
CA LYS A 215 -18.97 -5.57 -16.56
C LYS A 215 -17.95 -4.48 -16.86
N GLY A 216 -16.82 -4.51 -16.14
CA GLY A 216 -15.73 -3.55 -16.32
C GLY A 216 -15.76 -2.37 -15.33
N TYR A 217 -14.90 -1.38 -15.58
CA TYR A 217 -14.73 -0.22 -14.73
C TYR A 217 -15.57 0.96 -15.18
N SER A 218 -15.97 1.81 -14.24
CA SER A 218 -16.58 3.11 -14.52
C SER A 218 -15.54 4.07 -15.10
N ASN A 219 -15.93 4.86 -16.09
CA ASN A 219 -15.03 5.87 -16.67
C ASN A 219 -14.91 7.13 -15.79
N ASN A 220 -15.89 7.39 -14.92
CA ASN A 220 -16.02 8.66 -14.19
C ASN A 220 -16.04 8.50 -12.67
N GLU A 221 -16.01 7.25 -12.16
CA GLU A 221 -16.03 7.02 -10.73
C GLU A 221 -14.69 6.47 -10.27
N TYR A 222 -14.07 7.20 -9.34
CA TYR A 222 -12.75 6.89 -8.81
C TYR A 222 -12.79 6.66 -7.31
N ARG A 223 -11.78 5.95 -6.85
CA ARG A 223 -11.42 5.85 -5.45
C ARG A 223 -9.99 6.34 -5.30
N ALA A 224 -9.81 7.41 -4.53
CA ALA A 224 -8.50 7.94 -4.19
C ALA A 224 -8.06 7.41 -2.83
N LEU A 225 -6.85 6.84 -2.77
CA LEU A 225 -6.32 6.21 -1.56
C LEU A 225 -4.95 6.79 -1.20
N PHE A 226 -4.71 6.83 0.10
CA PHE A 226 -3.37 6.94 0.65
C PHE A 226 -3.25 6.03 1.87
N ALA A 227 -2.26 5.16 1.86
CA ALA A 227 -1.89 4.30 2.98
C ALA A 227 -0.53 4.77 3.51
N GLY A 228 -0.44 5.12 4.79
CA GLY A 228 0.79 5.69 5.33
C GLY A 228 1.06 5.31 6.77
N VAL A 229 2.31 5.53 7.16
CA VAL A 229 2.89 5.25 8.48
C VAL A 229 3.71 6.45 8.92
N ALA A 230 3.65 6.79 10.21
CA ALA A 230 4.49 7.81 10.82
C ALA A 230 4.67 7.57 12.33
N PRO A 231 5.82 7.98 12.90
CA PRO A 231 7.10 8.29 12.24
C PRO A 231 7.72 7.07 11.56
N VAL A 232 8.64 7.24 10.61
CA VAL A 232 9.33 6.08 9.96
C VAL A 232 10.41 5.50 10.87
N SER A 233 11.06 6.32 11.69
CA SER A 233 12.15 5.88 12.59
C SER A 233 11.68 5.04 13.78
N ASP A 234 10.50 5.35 14.31
CA ASP A 234 9.82 4.62 15.39
C ASP A 234 8.31 4.66 15.14
N PRO A 235 7.79 3.76 14.31
CA PRO A 235 6.41 3.82 13.84
C PRO A 235 5.39 3.69 14.97
N ARG A 236 4.47 4.63 15.03
CA ARG A 236 3.43 4.69 16.07
C ARG A 236 2.04 4.52 15.51
N LEU A 237 1.82 4.95 14.27
CA LEU A 237 0.51 4.91 13.62
C LEU A 237 0.62 4.46 12.17
N ALA A 238 -0.27 3.57 11.77
CA ALA A 238 -0.60 3.30 10.37
C ALA A 238 -2.02 3.81 10.09
N MET A 239 -2.20 4.52 8.97
CA MET A 239 -3.48 5.13 8.62
C MET A 239 -3.79 4.98 7.15
N ILE A 240 -5.03 4.61 6.85
CA ILE A 240 -5.54 4.50 5.49
C ILE A 240 -6.63 5.55 5.27
N ILE A 241 -6.44 6.36 4.26
CA ILE A 241 -7.46 7.33 3.79
C ILE A 241 -8.03 6.82 2.48
N VAL A 242 -9.35 6.76 2.42
CA VAL A 242 -10.11 6.40 1.22
C VAL A 242 -11.14 7.49 0.95
N VAL A 243 -11.05 8.11 -0.22
CA VAL A 243 -12.01 9.11 -0.68
C VAL A 243 -12.76 8.52 -1.88
N GLU A 244 -14.07 8.36 -1.70
CA GLU A 244 -14.97 7.82 -2.71
C GLU A 244 -15.49 8.92 -3.63
N ASN A 245 -15.42 8.70 -4.94
CA ASN A 245 -15.94 9.60 -5.97
C ASN A 245 -15.50 11.07 -5.76
N PRO A 246 -14.19 11.34 -5.61
CA PRO A 246 -13.71 12.71 -5.49
C PRO A 246 -14.10 13.52 -6.74
N GLN A 247 -14.50 14.78 -6.55
CA GLN A 247 -14.86 15.66 -7.64
C GLN A 247 -13.65 16.46 -8.12
N GLY A 248 -13.49 16.58 -9.45
CA GLY A 248 -12.42 17.31 -10.09
C GLY A 248 -11.09 16.53 -10.10
N ARG A 249 -10.32 16.58 -9.03
CA ARG A 249 -9.07 15.81 -8.89
C ARG A 249 -9.35 14.45 -8.28
N TYR A 250 -8.67 13.39 -8.79
CA TYR A 250 -8.92 12.01 -8.36
C TYR A 250 -7.66 11.23 -7.97
N TYR A 251 -6.47 11.79 -8.15
CA TYR A 251 -5.23 11.11 -7.73
C TYR A 251 -5.08 11.07 -6.21
N GLY A 252 -4.74 9.90 -5.67
CA GLY A 252 -4.58 9.69 -4.22
C GLY A 252 -3.59 10.66 -3.57
N GLY A 253 -2.50 11.02 -4.27
CA GLY A 253 -1.52 12.00 -3.80
C GLY A 253 -2.06 13.43 -3.70
N LEU A 254 -3.11 13.76 -4.44
CA LEU A 254 -3.72 15.11 -4.45
C LEU A 254 -4.97 15.20 -3.57
N VAL A 255 -5.64 14.08 -3.30
CA VAL A 255 -6.94 14.05 -2.62
C VAL A 255 -6.83 13.39 -1.25
N ALA A 256 -6.22 12.22 -1.14
CA ALA A 256 -6.13 11.46 0.10
C ALA A 256 -4.90 11.83 0.95
N ALA A 257 -3.75 12.11 0.32
CA ALA A 257 -2.52 12.45 1.03
C ALA A 257 -2.63 13.74 1.89
N PRO A 258 -3.29 14.83 1.44
CA PRO A 258 -3.49 16.00 2.30
C PRO A 258 -4.37 15.73 3.52
N VAL A 259 -5.37 14.85 3.37
CA VAL A 259 -6.23 14.42 4.49
C VAL A 259 -5.43 13.61 5.50
N PHE A 260 -4.62 12.67 5.00
CA PHE A 260 -3.68 11.92 5.83
C PHE A 260 -2.76 12.85 6.62
N ASN A 261 -2.12 13.82 5.95
CA ASN A 261 -1.21 14.78 6.58
C ASN A 261 -1.86 15.44 7.80
N ARG A 262 -3.04 16.03 7.61
CA ARG A 262 -3.75 16.76 8.69
C ARG A 262 -4.11 15.86 9.86
N ILE A 263 -4.69 14.70 9.59
CA ILE A 263 -5.15 13.78 10.64
C ILE A 263 -3.94 13.17 11.35
N MET A 264 -2.93 12.72 10.61
CA MET A 264 -1.73 12.10 11.19
C MET A 264 -0.95 13.09 12.06
N GLN A 265 -0.76 14.32 11.60
CA GLN A 265 -0.08 15.37 12.37
C GLN A 265 -0.76 15.60 13.72
N GLU A 266 -2.06 15.77 13.75
CA GLU A 266 -2.82 15.97 15.00
C GLU A 266 -2.81 14.71 15.88
N SER A 267 -2.89 13.52 15.27
CA SER A 267 -2.83 12.28 16.02
C SER A 267 -1.48 12.09 16.73
N LEU A 268 -0.37 12.36 16.04
CA LEU A 268 0.97 12.29 16.61
C LEU A 268 1.16 13.31 17.74
N ARG A 269 0.63 14.52 17.56
CA ARG A 269 0.64 15.58 18.60
C ARG A 269 -0.13 15.14 19.84
N LEU A 270 -1.35 14.62 19.68
CA LEU A 270 -2.20 14.15 20.78
C LEU A 270 -1.58 12.98 21.56
N LEU A 271 -0.82 12.13 20.86
CA LEU A 271 -0.09 11.00 21.46
C LEU A 271 1.28 11.39 22.03
N ASN A 272 1.65 12.68 21.97
CA ASN A 272 2.96 13.20 22.39
C ASN A 272 4.13 12.42 21.77
N VAL A 273 4.01 12.07 20.46
CA VAL A 273 5.07 11.36 19.74
C VAL A 273 6.22 12.32 19.47
N PRO A 274 7.48 11.99 19.83
CA PRO A 274 8.64 12.83 19.56
C PRO A 274 8.85 13.05 18.06
N LEU A 275 9.40 14.23 17.69
CA LEU A 275 9.82 14.49 16.32
C LEU A 275 11.01 13.60 15.96
N ASP A 276 11.03 13.06 14.75
CA ASP A 276 12.12 12.23 14.22
C ASP A 276 12.84 12.86 13.00
N LYS A 277 12.48 14.10 12.68
CA LYS A 277 13.10 14.91 11.62
C LYS A 277 13.30 16.33 12.11
N PRO A 278 14.45 16.98 11.83
CA PRO A 278 14.61 18.41 12.13
C PRO A 278 13.51 19.25 11.47
N LEU A 279 13.03 20.24 12.18
CA LEU A 279 12.18 21.27 11.57
C LEU A 279 13.07 22.10 10.64
N ASP A 280 12.59 22.31 9.40
CA ASP A 280 13.27 23.22 8.48
C ASP A 280 13.34 24.61 9.14
N SER A 281 14.55 25.14 9.30
CA SER A 281 14.72 26.51 9.79
C SER A 281 13.95 27.45 8.85
N PRO A 282 13.22 28.45 9.37
CA PRO A 282 12.58 29.43 8.50
C PRO A 282 13.65 30.03 7.59
N LYS A 283 13.43 29.96 6.26
CA LYS A 283 14.31 30.62 5.30
C LYS A 283 14.38 32.07 5.73
N SER A 284 15.57 32.53 6.16
CA SER A 284 15.82 33.94 6.37
C SER A 284 15.57 34.64 5.04
N ASN A 285 14.48 35.40 4.96
CA ASN A 285 14.28 36.30 3.85
C ASN A 285 15.39 37.35 3.91
N SER A 286 16.44 37.14 3.14
CA SER A 286 17.46 38.15 2.83
C SER A 286 17.13 38.81 1.52
#